data_8ac8d3bec7de85f764c6772c47dc1bfa
#
_entry.id   8ac8d3bec7de85f764c6772c47dc1bfa
#
_cell.length_a   1.000
_cell.length_b   1.000
_cell.length_c   1.000
_cell.angle_alpha   90.00
_cell.angle_beta   90.00
_cell.angle_gamma   90.00
#
_symmetry.space_group_name_H-M   'P 1'
#
loop_
_entity.id
_entity.type
_entity.pdbx_description
1 polymer ?
#
loop_
_entity_poly.entity_id
_entity_poly.type
_entity_poly.pdbx_seq_one_letter_code
_entity_poly.pdbx_strand_id
1 'polypeptide(L)'
;GDVVVFGDSPEHYFRDQSLPVSYRPHAGLESVGTEALFNLSIRHNPIVEGIRSADYNYRTADTDLFAETDNKQSEESADNTVLLGKQQNWGLHPKTPDEAKVQTTLLNEAVLCRQTVANGSGNVVSMAPMKVFQTDTAFPEAPDGWLVLSMEHSGSRDTAYSHTFTAIPAQHTFRPGRTTPRPHIAGTLPARVTAAENCTYAYIDDMGRYRVKLPFDLDEWSPGGESRPVRLAKPYAGPEYGIHFPLHEGTEVMLSFVQGNPDRPYISGVMHDSAHPDHIPADWNTRNVIRTWANNKLRMEDQKGQEHIKLATDYQKSQLNLGHIVDSSREKRGENGE
;
A
#
# COMPACT_ATOMS: atom_id res chain seq x y z
N GLY A 1 -11.39 -34.17 -10.54
CA GLY A 1 -11.05 -33.09 -9.62
C GLY A 1 -11.03 -31.76 -10.38
N ASP A 2 -11.33 -30.66 -9.71
CA ASP A 2 -11.37 -29.35 -10.33
C ASP A 2 -9.94 -28.91 -10.64
N VAL A 3 -9.72 -28.38 -11.84
CA VAL A 3 -8.42 -27.83 -12.26
C VAL A 3 -8.55 -26.33 -12.35
N VAL A 4 -7.70 -25.62 -11.60
CA VAL A 4 -7.60 -24.15 -11.68
C VAL A 4 -6.49 -23.82 -12.67
N VAL A 5 -6.83 -23.01 -13.68
CA VAL A 5 -5.88 -22.56 -14.71
C VAL A 5 -5.62 -21.07 -14.52
N PHE A 6 -4.34 -20.70 -14.53
CA PHE A 6 -3.90 -19.31 -14.47
C PHE A 6 -3.31 -18.91 -15.82
N GLY A 7 -3.63 -17.71 -16.29
CA GLY A 7 -3.08 -17.13 -17.52
C GLY A 7 -2.93 -15.63 -17.38
N ASP A 8 -1.90 -15.05 -17.96
CA ASP A 8 -1.55 -13.62 -17.88
C ASP A 8 -1.34 -12.96 -19.25
N SER A 9 -1.54 -13.70 -20.33
CA SER A 9 -1.43 -13.19 -21.70
C SER A 9 -2.47 -13.81 -22.63
N PRO A 10 -2.77 -13.19 -23.80
CA PRO A 10 -3.71 -13.73 -24.79
C PRO A 10 -3.31 -15.10 -25.34
N GLU A 11 -2.05 -15.48 -25.24
CA GLU A 11 -1.54 -16.79 -25.67
C GLU A 11 -2.08 -17.94 -24.78
N HIS A 12 -2.43 -17.62 -23.53
CA HIS A 12 -2.98 -18.58 -22.58
C HIS A 12 -4.51 -18.78 -22.70
N TYR A 13 -5.16 -18.07 -23.61
CA TYR A 13 -6.59 -18.23 -23.82
C TYR A 13 -6.89 -19.54 -24.54
N PHE A 14 -7.93 -20.25 -24.11
CA PHE A 14 -8.36 -21.48 -24.76
C PHE A 14 -9.03 -21.16 -26.10
N ARG A 15 -8.30 -21.38 -27.19
CA ARG A 15 -8.80 -21.23 -28.57
C ARG A 15 -9.17 -22.60 -29.08
N ASP A 16 -10.46 -22.90 -29.05
CA ASP A 16 -11.00 -24.15 -29.60
C ASP A 16 -11.46 -23.90 -31.03
N GLN A 17 -10.67 -24.40 -32.00
CA GLN A 17 -10.99 -24.26 -33.43
C GLN A 17 -12.30 -24.97 -33.82
N SER A 18 -12.83 -25.84 -32.96
CA SER A 18 -14.11 -26.54 -33.15
C SER A 18 -15.33 -25.76 -32.65
N LEU A 19 -15.17 -24.55 -32.21
CA LEU A 19 -16.22 -23.67 -31.70
C LEU A 19 -16.56 -22.49 -32.65
N PRO A 20 -16.98 -22.72 -33.91
CA PRO A 20 -17.73 -21.69 -34.63
C PRO A 20 -19.12 -21.61 -34.00
N VAL A 21 -19.41 -20.50 -33.38
CA VAL A 21 -20.71 -20.27 -32.75
C VAL A 21 -21.61 -19.53 -33.72
N SER A 22 -22.74 -20.15 -34.05
CA SER A 22 -23.73 -19.51 -34.91
C SER A 22 -24.40 -18.34 -34.21
N TYR A 23 -24.46 -17.17 -34.86
CA TYR A 23 -25.23 -16.04 -34.38
C TYR A 23 -26.60 -16.01 -35.06
N ARG A 24 -27.66 -16.26 -34.30
CA ARG A 24 -29.05 -16.35 -34.77
C ARG A 24 -29.95 -15.51 -33.90
N PRO A 25 -30.09 -14.20 -34.19
CA PRO A 25 -31.05 -13.37 -33.48
C PRO A 25 -32.46 -13.98 -33.61
N HIS A 26 -33.21 -13.94 -32.52
CA HIS A 26 -34.59 -14.44 -32.51
C HIS A 26 -35.45 -13.69 -33.53
N ALA A 27 -35.79 -14.38 -34.62
CA ALA A 27 -36.68 -13.85 -35.68
C ALA A 27 -38.03 -14.58 -35.74
N GLY A 28 -38.40 -15.34 -34.71
CA GLY A 28 -39.64 -16.10 -34.63
C GLY A 28 -39.45 -17.59 -34.33
N LEU A 29 -40.20 -18.47 -34.97
CA LEU A 29 -40.35 -19.90 -34.65
C LEU A 29 -39.15 -20.79 -35.05
N GLU A 30 -38.04 -20.26 -35.51
CA GLU A 30 -37.01 -21.03 -36.26
C GLU A 30 -35.84 -21.59 -35.41
N SER A 31 -35.80 -21.38 -34.11
CA SER A 31 -34.59 -21.71 -33.32
C SER A 31 -34.70 -22.98 -32.46
N VAL A 32 -35.60 -23.85 -32.70
CA VAL A 32 -35.75 -25.08 -31.91
C VAL A 32 -34.73 -26.12 -32.36
N GLY A 33 -33.71 -26.37 -31.53
CA GLY A 33 -32.81 -27.53 -31.65
C GLY A 33 -31.39 -27.25 -32.14
N THR A 34 -31.00 -25.99 -32.39
CA THR A 34 -29.64 -25.62 -32.80
C THR A 34 -28.96 -24.78 -31.72
N GLU A 35 -27.71 -25.13 -31.35
CA GLU A 35 -26.90 -24.31 -30.47
C GLU A 35 -26.51 -23.02 -31.18
N ALA A 36 -26.84 -21.85 -30.58
CA ALA A 36 -26.57 -20.54 -31.16
C ALA A 36 -26.51 -19.45 -30.07
N LEU A 37 -25.94 -18.31 -30.45
CA LEU A 37 -26.14 -17.05 -29.75
C LEU A 37 -27.38 -16.33 -30.27
N PHE A 38 -28.26 -15.95 -29.39
CA PHE A 38 -29.52 -15.31 -29.73
C PHE A 38 -29.43 -13.78 -29.65
N ASN A 39 -28.52 -13.30 -28.81
CA ASN A 39 -28.28 -11.86 -28.64
C ASN A 39 -26.78 -11.61 -28.42
N LEU A 40 -26.28 -10.54 -29.01
CA LEU A 40 -24.94 -10.01 -28.78
C LEU A 40 -25.02 -8.47 -28.84
N SER A 41 -24.80 -7.84 -27.71
CA SER A 41 -24.78 -6.39 -27.57
C SER A 41 -23.36 -5.94 -27.27
N ILE A 42 -22.80 -5.10 -28.13
CA ILE A 42 -21.46 -4.55 -27.98
C ILE A 42 -21.56 -3.15 -27.42
N ARG A 43 -20.80 -2.87 -26.38
CA ARG A 43 -20.72 -1.57 -25.76
C ARG A 43 -19.28 -1.07 -25.77
N HIS A 44 -19.09 0.17 -26.22
CA HIS A 44 -17.85 0.89 -26.14
C HIS A 44 -17.87 1.84 -24.94
N ASN A 45 -16.96 1.65 -24.01
CA ASN A 45 -16.81 2.50 -22.84
C ASN A 45 -15.74 3.56 -23.11
N PRO A 46 -15.90 4.79 -22.62
CA PRO A 46 -14.86 5.77 -22.64
C PRO A 46 -13.67 5.28 -21.79
N ILE A 47 -12.45 5.56 -22.21
CA ILE A 47 -11.23 5.22 -21.49
C ILE A 47 -10.41 6.49 -21.22
N VAL A 48 -9.40 6.37 -20.34
CA VAL A 48 -8.46 7.47 -20.09
C VAL A 48 -7.43 7.58 -21.21
N GLU A 49 -6.96 8.81 -21.45
CA GLU A 49 -5.87 9.09 -22.42
C GLU A 49 -4.57 8.40 -22.06
N GLY A 50 -4.39 8.08 -20.78
CA GLY A 50 -3.22 7.40 -20.25
C GLY A 50 -3.24 7.38 -18.73
N ILE A 51 -2.32 6.62 -18.17
CA ILE A 51 -2.16 6.49 -16.71
C ILE A 51 -0.79 7.03 -16.33
N ARG A 52 -0.76 7.88 -15.31
CA ARG A 52 0.43 8.37 -14.64
C ARG A 52 0.51 7.77 -13.26
N SER A 53 1.66 7.25 -12.89
CA SER A 53 1.93 6.77 -11.54
C SER A 53 3.19 7.45 -11.02
N ALA A 54 3.16 7.87 -9.76
CA ALA A 54 4.31 8.42 -9.07
C ALA A 54 4.38 7.84 -7.66
N ASP A 55 5.58 7.75 -7.11
CA ASP A 55 5.79 7.33 -5.71
C ASP A 55 7.11 7.85 -5.17
N TYR A 56 7.31 7.66 -3.87
CA TYR A 56 8.50 8.02 -3.15
C TYR A 56 9.00 6.85 -2.30
N ASN A 57 10.30 6.53 -2.44
CA ASN A 57 10.98 5.55 -1.61
C ASN A 57 12.15 6.20 -0.88
N TYR A 58 12.05 6.30 0.45
CA TYR A 58 13.10 6.94 1.26
C TYR A 58 14.46 6.22 1.22
N ARG A 59 14.50 4.96 0.79
CA ARG A 59 15.77 4.20 0.65
C ARG A 59 16.55 4.60 -0.59
N THR A 60 15.84 5.14 -1.58
CA THR A 60 16.38 5.61 -2.86
C THR A 60 15.73 6.95 -3.19
N ALA A 61 15.90 7.93 -2.27
CA ALA A 61 15.18 9.21 -2.32
C ALA A 61 15.42 10.03 -3.59
N ASP A 62 16.59 9.86 -4.21
CA ASP A 62 17.00 10.53 -5.45
C ASP A 62 16.53 9.80 -6.72
N THR A 63 15.88 8.63 -6.57
CA THR A 63 15.37 7.85 -7.70
C THR A 63 13.94 8.25 -8.00
N ASP A 64 13.69 8.72 -9.22
CA ASP A 64 12.34 9.03 -9.69
C ASP A 64 11.57 7.72 -9.96
N LEU A 65 10.45 7.55 -9.26
CA LEU A 65 9.54 6.42 -9.41
C LEU A 65 8.29 6.82 -10.21
N PHE A 66 8.49 7.61 -11.25
CA PHE A 66 7.44 8.02 -12.18
C PHE A 66 7.34 7.06 -13.36
N ALA A 67 6.11 6.76 -13.78
CA ALA A 67 5.82 6.04 -15.01
C ALA A 67 4.52 6.57 -15.63
N GLU A 68 4.45 6.55 -16.97
CA GLU A 68 3.30 7.03 -17.74
C GLU A 68 3.03 6.10 -18.92
N THR A 69 1.75 5.92 -19.25
CA THR A 69 1.27 5.30 -20.50
C THR A 69 0.48 6.32 -21.30
N ASP A 70 0.45 6.17 -22.61
CA ASP A 70 -0.31 7.03 -23.53
C ASP A 70 -1.16 6.17 -24.47
N ASN A 71 -2.49 6.35 -24.41
CA ASN A 71 -3.46 5.61 -25.23
C ASN A 71 -3.84 6.37 -26.51
N LYS A 72 -3.33 7.59 -26.71
CA LYS A 72 -3.65 8.40 -27.91
C LYS A 72 -2.97 7.86 -29.16
N GLN A 73 -1.86 7.13 -29.01
CA GLN A 73 -1.02 6.69 -30.12
C GLN A 73 -1.32 5.25 -30.57
N SER A 74 -2.28 4.55 -29.96
CA SER A 74 -2.65 3.24 -30.46
C SER A 74 -3.40 3.42 -31.78
N GLU A 75 -2.78 3.06 -32.89
CA GLU A 75 -3.40 3.06 -34.24
C GLU A 75 -4.64 2.16 -34.31
N GLU A 76 -4.87 1.35 -33.31
CA GLU A 76 -6.03 0.49 -33.11
C GLU A 76 -7.25 1.21 -32.50
N SER A 77 -7.13 2.50 -32.17
CA SER A 77 -8.30 3.25 -31.70
C SER A 77 -9.25 3.44 -32.89
N ALA A 78 -10.24 2.55 -32.95
CA ALA A 78 -11.39 2.79 -33.84
C ALA A 78 -11.85 4.25 -33.69
N ASP A 79 -12.21 4.87 -34.79
CA ASP A 79 -12.59 6.29 -34.95
C ASP A 79 -13.64 6.83 -33.94
N ASN A 80 -14.14 5.96 -33.03
CA ASN A 80 -15.20 6.23 -32.06
C ASN A 80 -14.74 6.16 -30.58
N THR A 81 -13.43 6.09 -30.28
CA THR A 81 -12.96 6.02 -28.89
C THR A 81 -13.02 7.38 -28.22
N VAL A 82 -13.84 7.51 -27.17
CA VAL A 82 -13.86 8.70 -26.32
C VAL A 82 -12.78 8.61 -25.27
N LEU A 83 -11.82 9.52 -25.31
CA LEU A 83 -10.73 9.62 -24.34
C LEU A 83 -11.06 10.69 -23.29
N LEU A 84 -10.89 10.35 -22.00
CA LEU A 84 -11.24 11.19 -20.85
C LEU A 84 -10.01 11.53 -20.01
N GLY A 85 -9.19 12.47 -20.44
CA GLY A 85 -8.04 12.95 -19.66
C GLY A 85 -7.09 11.86 -19.17
N LYS A 86 -6.16 12.19 -18.26
CA LYS A 86 -5.20 11.23 -17.70
C LYS A 86 -5.54 10.85 -16.26
N GLN A 87 -5.49 9.56 -15.94
CA GLN A 87 -5.64 9.06 -14.57
C GLN A 87 -4.31 9.17 -13.84
N GLN A 88 -4.31 9.77 -12.63
CA GLN A 88 -3.13 9.84 -11.77
C GLN A 88 -3.26 8.88 -10.59
N ASN A 89 -2.20 8.13 -10.33
CA ASN A 89 -2.10 7.20 -9.21
C ASN A 89 -0.88 7.55 -8.35
N TRP A 90 -1.09 7.54 -7.04
CA TRP A 90 -0.05 7.71 -6.04
C TRP A 90 -0.10 6.56 -5.03
N GLY A 91 1.06 6.12 -4.54
CA GLY A 91 1.11 5.11 -3.49
C GLY A 91 0.95 3.67 -4.00
N LEU A 92 1.44 3.37 -5.20
CA LEU A 92 1.52 2.00 -5.72
C LEU A 92 2.65 1.20 -5.08
N HIS A 93 3.62 1.90 -4.51
CA HIS A 93 4.78 1.39 -3.77
C HIS A 93 5.76 0.54 -4.59
N PRO A 94 6.11 0.93 -5.82
CA PRO A 94 7.21 0.29 -6.54
C PRO A 94 8.52 0.52 -5.79
N LYS A 95 9.44 -0.44 -5.91
CA LYS A 95 10.79 -0.32 -5.35
C LYS A 95 11.78 0.26 -6.34
N THR A 96 11.52 0.04 -7.63
CA THR A 96 12.38 0.47 -8.74
C THR A 96 11.55 1.16 -9.84
N PRO A 97 12.19 1.95 -10.73
CA PRO A 97 11.52 2.53 -11.90
C PRO A 97 10.91 1.48 -12.83
N ASP A 98 11.54 0.30 -12.96
CA ASP A 98 10.99 -0.77 -13.80
C ASP A 98 9.71 -1.38 -13.19
N GLU A 99 9.67 -1.58 -11.87
CA GLU A 99 8.43 -1.97 -11.18
C GLU A 99 7.33 -0.91 -11.38
N ALA A 100 7.68 0.38 -11.34
CA ALA A 100 6.72 1.45 -11.59
C ALA A 100 6.13 1.38 -13.00
N LYS A 101 6.96 1.13 -14.01
CA LYS A 101 6.51 0.93 -15.40
C LYS A 101 5.59 -0.28 -15.52
N VAL A 102 6.01 -1.43 -14.99
CA VAL A 102 5.19 -2.66 -15.02
C VAL A 102 3.84 -2.44 -14.35
N GLN A 103 3.80 -1.85 -13.15
CA GLN A 103 2.55 -1.58 -12.46
C GLN A 103 1.65 -0.61 -13.23
N THR A 104 2.22 0.41 -13.85
CA THR A 104 1.47 1.38 -14.65
C THR A 104 0.91 0.75 -15.91
N THR A 105 1.69 -0.10 -16.58
CA THR A 105 1.24 -0.88 -17.75
C THR A 105 0.10 -1.82 -17.39
N LEU A 106 0.19 -2.56 -16.27
CA LEU A 106 -0.89 -3.45 -15.81
C LEU A 106 -2.18 -2.70 -15.50
N LEU A 107 -2.08 -1.48 -14.93
CA LEU A 107 -3.25 -0.63 -14.70
C LEU A 107 -3.87 -0.17 -16.02
N ASN A 108 -3.03 0.15 -16.99
CA ASN A 108 -3.49 0.56 -18.32
C ASN A 108 -4.17 -0.59 -19.07
N GLU A 109 -3.60 -1.77 -19.06
CA GLU A 109 -4.22 -2.98 -19.63
C GLU A 109 -5.59 -3.27 -18.99
N ALA A 110 -5.73 -3.06 -17.66
CA ALA A 110 -7.00 -3.22 -16.97
C ALA A 110 -8.08 -2.20 -17.39
N VAL A 111 -7.67 -1.05 -17.91
CA VAL A 111 -8.59 -0.05 -18.52
C VAL A 111 -8.89 -0.44 -19.95
N LEU A 112 -7.87 -0.73 -20.75
CA LEU A 112 -8.01 -1.05 -22.18
C LEU A 112 -8.90 -2.28 -22.41
N CYS A 113 -8.71 -3.37 -21.65
CA CYS A 113 -9.51 -4.59 -21.82
C CYS A 113 -11.01 -4.40 -21.54
N ARG A 114 -11.42 -3.24 -20.97
CA ARG A 114 -12.81 -2.88 -20.71
C ARG A 114 -13.38 -1.86 -21.68
N GLN A 115 -12.57 -1.41 -22.63
CA GLN A 115 -13.01 -0.44 -23.62
C GLN A 115 -14.18 -1.00 -24.44
N THR A 116 -14.03 -2.22 -24.96
CA THR A 116 -15.07 -2.89 -25.72
C THR A 116 -15.53 -4.14 -24.96
N VAL A 117 -16.80 -4.18 -24.63
CA VAL A 117 -17.42 -5.28 -23.88
C VAL A 117 -18.65 -5.76 -24.63
N ALA A 118 -18.70 -7.07 -24.87
CA ALA A 118 -19.87 -7.74 -25.42
C ALA A 118 -20.63 -8.47 -24.32
N ASN A 119 -21.95 -8.28 -24.30
CA ASN A 119 -22.86 -9.06 -23.49
C ASN A 119 -23.79 -9.83 -24.42
N GLY A 120 -23.99 -11.09 -24.14
CA GLY A 120 -24.81 -11.92 -25.00
C GLY A 120 -25.57 -13.00 -24.26
N SER A 121 -26.44 -13.67 -25.00
CA SER A 121 -27.19 -14.84 -24.53
C SER A 121 -27.28 -15.89 -25.61
N GLY A 122 -27.39 -17.14 -25.19
CA GLY A 122 -27.49 -18.30 -26.11
C GLY A 122 -27.76 -19.60 -25.38
N ASN A 123 -27.56 -20.70 -26.11
CA ASN A 123 -27.72 -22.05 -25.58
C ASN A 123 -26.52 -22.96 -25.91
N VAL A 124 -25.37 -22.37 -26.25
CA VAL A 124 -24.15 -23.13 -26.61
C VAL A 124 -23.52 -23.73 -25.35
N VAL A 125 -23.59 -25.07 -25.24
CA VAL A 125 -23.16 -25.79 -24.02
C VAL A 125 -21.64 -25.81 -23.86
N SER A 126 -20.87 -25.74 -24.94
CA SER A 126 -19.42 -25.81 -24.95
C SER A 126 -18.72 -24.50 -24.57
N MET A 127 -19.46 -23.39 -24.45
CA MET A 127 -18.90 -22.10 -23.99
C MET A 127 -18.54 -22.16 -22.50
N ALA A 128 -17.42 -21.56 -22.15
CA ALA A 128 -16.96 -21.46 -20.77
C ALA A 128 -16.06 -20.20 -20.57
N PRO A 129 -15.90 -19.67 -19.37
CA PRO A 129 -14.93 -18.62 -19.08
C PRO A 129 -13.52 -19.01 -19.55
N MET A 130 -12.74 -18.03 -19.99
CA MET A 130 -11.41 -18.16 -20.59
C MET A 130 -11.36 -18.85 -21.96
N LYS A 131 -12.48 -19.26 -22.53
CA LYS A 131 -12.54 -19.74 -23.93
C LYS A 131 -12.76 -18.56 -24.88
N VAL A 132 -12.10 -18.64 -26.03
CA VAL A 132 -12.33 -17.74 -27.15
C VAL A 132 -13.30 -18.43 -28.13
N PHE A 133 -14.35 -17.73 -28.48
CA PHE A 133 -15.27 -18.17 -29.53
C PHE A 133 -15.24 -17.19 -30.71
N GLN A 134 -15.50 -17.70 -31.89
CA GLN A 134 -15.73 -16.91 -33.10
C GLN A 134 -17.16 -17.16 -33.58
N THR A 135 -17.77 -16.11 -34.13
CA THR A 135 -19.09 -16.18 -34.70
C THR A 135 -19.02 -16.36 -36.21
N ASP A 136 -20.03 -17.01 -36.80
CA ASP A 136 -20.22 -17.08 -38.26
C ASP A 136 -20.44 -15.69 -38.91
N THR A 137 -20.83 -14.70 -38.11
CA THR A 137 -20.89 -13.29 -38.49
C THR A 137 -19.63 -12.61 -37.96
N ALA A 138 -18.90 -11.91 -38.83
CA ALA A 138 -17.69 -11.18 -38.43
C ALA A 138 -18.06 -9.87 -37.70
N PHE A 139 -17.37 -9.62 -36.59
CA PHE A 139 -17.44 -8.36 -35.84
C PHE A 139 -16.10 -7.64 -35.94
N PRO A 140 -16.06 -6.43 -36.50
CA PRO A 140 -14.80 -5.66 -36.63
C PRO A 140 -14.08 -5.41 -35.30
N GLU A 141 -14.83 -5.34 -34.21
CA GLU A 141 -14.32 -5.11 -32.86
C GLU A 141 -13.53 -6.28 -32.30
N ALA A 142 -13.77 -7.49 -32.81
CA ALA A 142 -13.13 -8.72 -32.34
C ALA A 142 -12.68 -9.61 -33.50
N PRO A 143 -11.70 -9.18 -34.29
CA PRO A 143 -11.23 -9.96 -35.45
C PRO A 143 -10.67 -11.33 -35.06
N ASP A 144 -10.09 -11.45 -33.86
CA ASP A 144 -9.54 -12.69 -33.28
C ASP A 144 -10.54 -13.47 -32.43
N GLY A 145 -11.83 -13.05 -32.44
CA GLY A 145 -12.90 -13.62 -31.65
C GLY A 145 -13.09 -12.94 -30.29
N TRP A 146 -13.97 -13.50 -29.49
CA TRP A 146 -14.43 -12.98 -28.20
C TRP A 146 -13.95 -13.91 -27.07
N LEU A 147 -13.21 -13.35 -26.12
CA LEU A 147 -12.83 -14.03 -24.87
C LEU A 147 -13.98 -13.95 -23.86
N VAL A 148 -14.50 -15.07 -23.45
CA VAL A 148 -15.53 -15.14 -22.41
C VAL A 148 -14.92 -14.86 -21.04
N LEU A 149 -15.43 -13.84 -20.33
CA LEU A 149 -14.98 -13.47 -18.97
C LEU A 149 -15.84 -14.12 -17.90
N SER A 150 -17.15 -14.09 -18.08
CA SER A 150 -18.10 -14.65 -17.12
C SER A 150 -19.31 -15.23 -17.84
N MET A 151 -19.90 -16.23 -17.22
CA MET A 151 -21.14 -16.85 -17.71
C MET A 151 -22.08 -17.12 -16.54
N GLU A 152 -23.36 -17.01 -16.84
CA GLU A 152 -24.42 -17.44 -15.96
C GLU A 152 -25.27 -18.49 -16.74
N HIS A 153 -25.43 -19.68 -16.19
CA HIS A 153 -26.15 -20.77 -16.78
C HIS A 153 -27.50 -20.95 -16.10
N SER A 154 -28.52 -21.17 -16.90
CA SER A 154 -29.88 -21.46 -16.44
C SER A 154 -30.45 -22.65 -17.17
N GLY A 155 -31.10 -23.53 -16.43
CA GLY A 155 -31.78 -24.69 -17.01
C GLY A 155 -32.39 -25.53 -15.92
N SER A 156 -33.47 -26.23 -16.25
CA SER A 156 -34.14 -27.18 -15.37
C SER A 156 -34.73 -28.32 -16.19
N ARG A 157 -35.34 -29.30 -15.51
CA ARG A 157 -36.04 -30.37 -16.18
C ARG A 157 -37.16 -29.87 -17.10
N ASP A 158 -37.79 -28.75 -16.73
CA ASP A 158 -38.97 -28.19 -17.41
C ASP A 158 -38.63 -26.94 -18.25
N THR A 159 -37.39 -26.49 -18.21
CA THR A 159 -36.93 -25.27 -18.89
C THR A 159 -35.70 -25.59 -19.74
N ALA A 160 -35.71 -25.21 -21.00
CA ALA A 160 -34.57 -25.37 -21.88
C ALA A 160 -33.31 -24.62 -21.31
N TYR A 161 -32.16 -25.23 -21.58
CA TYR A 161 -30.88 -24.60 -21.22
C TYR A 161 -30.69 -23.29 -21.94
N SER A 162 -30.24 -22.31 -21.19
CA SER A 162 -29.80 -20.99 -21.69
C SER A 162 -28.64 -20.45 -20.86
N HIS A 163 -27.86 -19.57 -21.45
CA HIS A 163 -26.80 -18.87 -20.73
C HIS A 163 -26.78 -17.38 -21.11
N THR A 164 -26.26 -16.57 -20.22
CA THR A 164 -25.79 -15.22 -20.49
C THR A 164 -24.30 -15.15 -20.28
N PHE A 165 -23.61 -14.26 -20.98
CA PHE A 165 -22.17 -14.11 -20.85
C PHE A 165 -21.72 -12.67 -21.03
N THR A 166 -20.54 -12.37 -20.49
CA THR A 166 -19.77 -11.16 -20.77
C THR A 166 -18.46 -11.56 -21.42
N ALA A 167 -18.10 -10.88 -22.50
CA ALA A 167 -16.88 -11.14 -23.25
C ALA A 167 -16.17 -9.86 -23.65
N ILE A 168 -14.90 -9.95 -23.98
CA ILE A 168 -14.08 -8.88 -24.54
C ILE A 168 -13.40 -9.38 -25.83
N PRO A 169 -12.89 -8.49 -26.70
CA PRO A 169 -12.11 -8.89 -27.85
C PRO A 169 -10.85 -9.67 -27.43
N ALA A 170 -10.59 -10.80 -28.07
CA ALA A 170 -9.53 -11.74 -27.67
C ALA A 170 -8.11 -11.25 -27.97
N GLN A 171 -7.96 -10.17 -28.74
CA GLN A 171 -6.66 -9.49 -28.95
C GLN A 171 -6.21 -8.73 -27.71
N HIS A 172 -7.09 -8.37 -26.79
CA HIS A 172 -6.74 -7.65 -25.58
C HIS A 172 -6.32 -8.57 -24.43
N THR A 173 -5.28 -8.16 -23.71
CA THR A 173 -4.90 -8.85 -22.47
C THR A 173 -5.91 -8.51 -21.37
N PHE A 174 -6.63 -9.51 -20.90
CA PHE A 174 -7.53 -9.31 -19.77
C PHE A 174 -6.75 -9.09 -18.48
N ARG A 175 -7.11 -8.01 -17.78
CA ARG A 175 -6.64 -7.76 -16.40
C ARG A 175 -7.84 -7.53 -15.49
N PRO A 176 -7.95 -8.27 -14.38
CA PRO A 176 -8.99 -8.01 -13.39
C PRO A 176 -8.82 -6.62 -12.78
N GLY A 177 -9.92 -5.93 -12.54
CA GLY A 177 -9.89 -4.66 -11.82
C GLY A 177 -9.50 -4.86 -10.36
N ARG A 178 -8.83 -3.89 -9.77
CA ARG A 178 -8.52 -3.87 -8.34
C ARG A 178 -9.79 -3.51 -7.56
N THR A 179 -10.57 -4.52 -7.16
CA THR A 179 -11.82 -4.34 -6.41
C THR A 179 -11.62 -4.44 -4.90
N THR A 180 -10.62 -5.20 -4.45
CA THR A 180 -10.32 -5.34 -3.03
C THR A 180 -9.58 -4.10 -2.53
N PRO A 181 -10.13 -3.38 -1.54
CA PRO A 181 -9.45 -2.23 -0.96
C PRO A 181 -8.19 -2.68 -0.21
N ARG A 182 -7.15 -1.86 -0.26
CA ARG A 182 -5.97 -2.10 0.57
C ARG A 182 -6.31 -1.88 2.05
N PRO A 183 -5.75 -2.68 2.96
CA PRO A 183 -5.85 -2.40 4.39
C PRO A 183 -5.35 -1.00 4.70
N HIS A 184 -6.08 -0.29 5.54
CA HIS A 184 -5.78 1.09 5.91
C HIS A 184 -5.88 1.27 7.42
N ILE A 185 -4.80 1.76 8.03
CA ILE A 185 -4.76 2.12 9.45
C ILE A 185 -4.94 3.63 9.56
N ALA A 186 -6.09 4.04 10.09
CA ALA A 186 -6.50 5.46 10.15
C ALA A 186 -5.88 6.24 11.33
N GLY A 187 -5.19 5.60 12.23
CA GLY A 187 -4.64 6.22 13.43
C GLY A 187 -3.20 5.81 13.71
N THR A 188 -2.85 5.85 14.99
CA THR A 188 -1.57 5.38 15.51
C THR A 188 -1.74 4.07 16.29
N LEU A 189 -0.70 3.26 16.31
CA LEU A 189 -0.66 2.05 17.13
C LEU A 189 0.50 2.16 18.14
N PRO A 190 0.30 1.78 19.42
CA PRO A 190 1.40 1.66 20.35
C PRO A 190 2.29 0.47 19.97
N ALA A 191 3.58 0.61 20.21
CA ALA A 191 4.56 -0.47 20.07
C ALA A 191 5.67 -0.29 21.09
N ARG A 192 6.47 -1.35 21.32
CA ARG A 192 7.67 -1.28 22.15
C ARG A 192 8.92 -1.46 21.31
N VAL A 193 9.92 -0.65 21.59
CA VAL A 193 11.25 -0.79 20.99
C VAL A 193 11.86 -2.10 21.45
N THR A 194 12.43 -2.87 20.52
CA THR A 194 13.16 -4.11 20.77
C THR A 194 14.59 -4.02 20.24
N ALA A 195 15.46 -4.89 20.70
CA ALA A 195 16.85 -4.95 20.30
C ALA A 195 17.19 -6.31 19.68
N ALA A 196 18.10 -6.33 18.73
CA ALA A 196 18.53 -7.56 18.05
C ALA A 196 19.34 -8.51 18.92
N GLU A 197 19.92 -8.01 20.01
CA GLU A 197 20.76 -8.75 20.96
C GLU A 197 20.66 -8.10 22.34
N ASN A 198 21.29 -8.68 23.36
CA ASN A 198 21.41 -8.05 24.67
C ASN A 198 22.28 -6.78 24.61
N CYS A 199 21.69 -5.70 24.12
CA CYS A 199 22.35 -4.41 24.01
C CYS A 199 22.31 -3.69 25.35
N THR A 200 23.45 -3.27 25.89
CA THR A 200 23.53 -2.40 27.07
C THR A 200 22.99 -1.00 26.77
N TYR A 201 23.04 -0.59 25.51
CA TYR A 201 22.59 0.71 25.01
C TYR A 201 21.49 0.52 23.96
N ALA A 202 20.96 1.64 23.47
CA ALA A 202 19.97 1.60 22.41
C ALA A 202 20.50 0.90 21.14
N TYR A 203 19.69 0.00 20.58
CA TYR A 203 20.01 -0.63 19.29
C TYR A 203 19.44 0.21 18.15
N ILE A 204 20.29 0.59 17.21
CA ILE A 204 19.93 1.24 15.94
C ILE A 204 20.70 0.59 14.80
N ASP A 205 20.10 0.52 13.61
CA ASP A 205 20.81 0.07 12.43
C ASP A 205 21.61 1.22 11.76
N ASP A 206 22.37 0.89 10.69
CA ASP A 206 23.21 1.85 9.96
C ASP A 206 22.43 3.05 9.38
N MET A 207 21.11 2.96 9.27
CA MET A 207 20.21 4.04 8.84
C MET A 207 19.52 4.74 10.03
N GLY A 208 19.90 4.46 11.27
CA GLY A 208 19.30 5.04 12.46
C GLY A 208 17.86 4.59 12.73
N ARG A 209 17.50 3.38 12.30
CA ARG A 209 16.15 2.80 12.45
C ARG A 209 16.09 1.84 13.62
N TYR A 210 14.88 1.59 14.10
CA TYR A 210 14.58 0.77 15.28
C TYR A 210 13.82 -0.50 14.91
N ARG A 211 13.86 -1.47 15.80
CA ARG A 211 12.98 -2.64 15.79
C ARG A 211 11.88 -2.42 16.82
N VAL A 212 10.68 -2.88 16.53
CA VAL A 212 9.53 -2.70 17.41
C VAL A 212 8.67 -3.97 17.44
N LYS A 213 8.02 -4.22 18.57
CA LYS A 213 7.00 -5.25 18.74
C LYS A 213 5.65 -4.61 18.98
N LEU A 214 4.64 -5.05 18.23
CA LEU A 214 3.25 -4.62 18.42
C LEU A 214 2.59 -5.43 19.55
N PRO A 215 1.72 -4.83 20.39
CA PRO A 215 1.10 -5.52 21.52
C PRO A 215 0.23 -6.73 21.13
N PHE A 216 -0.32 -6.74 19.94
CA PHE A 216 -1.15 -7.83 19.42
C PHE A 216 -0.35 -8.93 18.68
N ASP A 217 0.96 -8.75 18.52
CA ASP A 217 1.84 -9.79 18.00
C ASP A 217 2.18 -10.75 19.13
N LEU A 218 1.50 -11.90 19.12
CA LEU A 218 1.63 -12.95 20.14
C LEU A 218 2.69 -14.01 19.76
N ASP A 219 3.30 -13.88 18.61
CA ASP A 219 4.33 -14.81 18.15
C ASP A 219 5.63 -14.65 18.94
N GLU A 220 6.35 -15.76 19.07
CA GLU A 220 7.70 -15.78 19.64
C GLU A 220 8.71 -15.52 18.54
N TRP A 221 9.41 -14.42 18.64
CA TRP A 221 10.45 -14.01 17.72
C TRP A 221 11.83 -14.16 18.35
N SER A 222 12.84 -14.41 17.53
CA SER A 222 14.22 -14.15 17.96
C SER A 222 14.40 -12.64 18.25
N PRO A 223 15.23 -12.25 19.23
CA PRO A 223 15.46 -10.84 19.54
C PRO A 223 15.77 -10.01 18.30
N GLY A 224 15.04 -8.92 18.09
CA GLY A 224 15.13 -8.06 16.90
C GLY A 224 14.48 -8.61 15.63
N GLY A 225 13.83 -9.78 15.69
CA GLY A 225 13.08 -10.37 14.58
C GLY A 225 11.62 -9.89 14.47
N GLU A 226 11.11 -9.17 15.47
CA GLU A 226 9.71 -8.80 15.67
C GLU A 226 9.18 -7.84 14.59
N SER A 227 10.05 -7.06 13.97
CA SER A 227 9.66 -6.18 12.86
C SER A 227 10.79 -5.97 11.86
N ARG A 228 10.43 -5.41 10.72
CA ARG A 228 11.41 -4.74 9.84
C ARG A 228 11.88 -3.44 10.48
N PRO A 229 13.07 -2.89 10.11
CA PRO A 229 13.54 -1.63 10.64
C PRO A 229 12.60 -0.47 10.35
N VAL A 230 12.23 0.28 11.39
CA VAL A 230 11.26 1.40 11.37
C VAL A 230 12.00 2.71 11.64
N ARG A 231 11.74 3.75 10.85
CA ARG A 231 12.33 5.09 11.03
C ARG A 231 11.69 5.82 12.21
N LEU A 232 12.49 6.64 12.90
CA LEU A 232 12.00 7.63 13.87
C LEU A 232 11.84 9.00 13.18
N ALA A 233 10.65 9.61 13.29
CA ALA A 233 10.46 11.01 12.96
C ALA A 233 11.22 11.88 13.98
N LYS A 234 12.11 12.74 13.48
CA LYS A 234 12.93 13.62 14.32
C LYS A 234 12.49 15.07 14.14
N PRO A 235 12.55 15.91 15.17
CA PRO A 235 12.22 17.34 15.05
C PRO A 235 13.12 18.10 14.06
N TYR A 236 14.36 17.63 13.90
CA TYR A 236 15.35 18.24 13.02
C TYR A 236 16.31 17.15 12.51
N ALA A 237 16.48 17.04 11.20
CA ALA A 237 17.33 16.04 10.58
C ALA A 237 17.85 16.53 9.22
N GLY A 238 19.10 16.17 8.90
CA GLY A 238 19.76 16.38 7.63
C GLY A 238 20.95 15.46 7.49
N PRO A 239 21.75 15.56 6.40
CA PRO A 239 22.82 14.60 6.10
C PRO A 239 23.92 14.61 7.17
N GLU A 240 24.28 15.79 7.74
CA GLU A 240 25.36 15.92 8.72
C GLU A 240 24.93 16.67 9.99
N TYR A 241 23.62 16.89 10.20
CA TYR A 241 23.09 17.63 11.34
C TYR A 241 21.72 17.07 11.77
N GLY A 242 21.33 17.37 13.01
CA GLY A 242 20.02 16.97 13.51
C GLY A 242 19.99 16.80 15.03
N ILE A 243 18.81 16.42 15.54
CA ILE A 243 18.58 16.03 16.92
C ILE A 243 18.48 14.50 16.96
N HIS A 244 19.33 13.86 17.79
CA HIS A 244 19.32 12.42 17.95
C HIS A 244 19.34 12.05 19.43
N PHE A 245 18.24 11.45 19.89
CA PHE A 245 18.13 10.80 21.20
C PHE A 245 17.80 9.33 20.95
N PRO A 246 18.72 8.40 21.21
CA PRO A 246 18.51 6.99 20.95
C PRO A 246 17.45 6.41 21.90
N LEU A 247 16.50 5.65 21.34
CA LEU A 247 15.46 4.98 22.10
C LEU A 247 16.00 3.65 22.64
N HIS A 248 15.84 3.44 23.93
CA HIS A 248 16.24 2.20 24.58
C HIS A 248 15.18 1.10 24.40
N GLU A 249 15.61 -0.15 24.54
CA GLU A 249 14.72 -1.29 24.57
C GLU A 249 13.64 -1.12 25.65
N GLY A 250 12.42 -1.56 25.34
CA GLY A 250 11.26 -1.41 26.22
C GLY A 250 10.54 -0.06 26.14
N THR A 251 11.13 0.96 25.50
CA THR A 251 10.49 2.27 25.31
C THR A 251 9.20 2.13 24.52
N GLU A 252 8.11 2.71 25.03
CA GLU A 252 6.85 2.78 24.30
C GLU A 252 6.90 3.86 23.21
N VAL A 253 6.46 3.50 22.02
CA VAL A 253 6.44 4.39 20.86
C VAL A 253 5.09 4.33 20.16
N MET A 254 4.73 5.42 19.50
CA MET A 254 3.56 5.48 18.63
C MET A 254 3.97 5.32 17.18
N LEU A 255 3.41 4.30 16.53
CA LEU A 255 3.59 4.08 15.10
C LEU A 255 2.50 4.80 14.32
N SER A 256 2.91 5.59 13.35
CA SER A 256 2.06 6.13 12.29
C SER A 256 2.41 5.45 10.95
N PHE A 257 1.52 5.55 10.00
CA PHE A 257 1.62 4.82 8.74
C PHE A 257 1.53 5.78 7.57
N VAL A 258 2.50 5.72 6.65
CA VAL A 258 2.48 6.57 5.46
C VAL A 258 1.24 6.22 4.62
N GLN A 259 0.33 7.18 4.46
CA GLN A 259 -0.97 6.99 3.78
C GLN A 259 -1.82 5.86 4.39
N GLY A 260 -1.66 5.58 5.68
CA GLY A 260 -2.38 4.50 6.34
C GLY A 260 -1.94 3.08 5.93
N ASN A 261 -0.89 2.95 5.15
CA ASN A 261 -0.42 1.64 4.68
C ASN A 261 0.32 0.89 5.80
N PRO A 262 -0.19 -0.29 6.24
CA PRO A 262 0.46 -1.12 7.27
C PRO A 262 1.92 -1.47 6.98
N ASP A 263 2.30 -1.57 5.72
CA ASP A 263 3.66 -1.92 5.29
C ASP A 263 4.65 -0.75 5.37
N ARG A 264 4.18 0.46 5.70
CA ARG A 264 4.99 1.68 5.77
C ARG A 264 4.89 2.40 7.12
N PRO A 265 5.21 1.70 8.23
CA PRO A 265 5.23 2.30 9.55
C PRO A 265 6.41 3.25 9.73
N TYR A 266 6.22 4.25 10.58
CA TYR A 266 7.29 5.04 11.17
C TYR A 266 6.93 5.42 12.61
N ILE A 267 7.94 5.56 13.47
CA ILE A 267 7.75 6.04 14.84
C ILE A 267 7.49 7.54 14.77
N SER A 268 6.30 7.97 15.16
CA SER A 268 5.87 9.38 15.16
C SER A 268 6.15 10.08 16.49
N GLY A 269 6.32 9.33 17.58
CA GLY A 269 6.57 9.87 18.89
C GLY A 269 6.91 8.79 19.90
N VAL A 270 7.32 9.23 21.10
CA VAL A 270 7.65 8.38 22.25
C VAL A 270 6.67 8.71 23.36
N MET A 271 6.21 7.70 24.08
CA MET A 271 5.27 7.83 25.18
C MET A 271 5.90 7.29 26.47
N HIS A 272 5.53 7.87 27.57
CA HIS A 272 5.77 7.29 28.90
C HIS A 272 4.60 6.37 29.29
N ASP A 273 4.86 5.43 30.15
CA ASP A 273 3.87 4.49 30.69
C ASP A 273 4.04 4.24 32.19
N SER A 274 3.21 3.41 32.78
CA SER A 274 3.28 3.11 34.22
C SER A 274 4.57 2.39 34.65
N ALA A 275 5.24 1.67 33.74
CA ALA A 275 6.51 1.01 34.02
C ALA A 275 7.71 1.97 33.76
N HIS A 276 7.50 2.98 32.92
CA HIS A 276 8.48 4.00 32.55
C HIS A 276 7.83 5.39 32.69
N PRO A 277 7.62 5.87 33.94
CA PRO A 277 6.98 7.15 34.18
C PRO A 277 7.83 8.31 33.67
N ASP A 278 7.17 9.45 33.43
CA ASP A 278 7.89 10.66 33.06
C ASP A 278 8.92 11.02 34.16
N HIS A 279 10.07 11.49 33.73
CA HIS A 279 11.13 11.93 34.62
C HIS A 279 10.89 13.33 35.23
N ILE A 280 9.79 13.99 34.85
CA ILE A 280 9.37 15.29 35.37
C ILE A 280 8.22 15.08 36.36
N PRO A 281 8.45 15.22 37.68
CA PRO A 281 7.39 15.18 38.67
C PRO A 281 6.55 16.49 38.63
N ALA A 282 5.36 16.44 39.22
CA ALA A 282 4.42 17.56 39.22
C ALA A 282 5.01 18.86 39.80
N ASP A 283 5.94 18.76 40.77
CA ASP A 283 6.60 19.90 41.40
C ASP A 283 7.58 20.61 40.48
N TRP A 284 7.89 20.04 39.31
CA TRP A 284 8.83 20.61 38.33
C TRP A 284 8.11 21.28 37.15
N ASN A 285 6.89 21.71 37.35
CA ASN A 285 6.02 22.26 36.30
C ASN A 285 6.52 23.55 35.65
N THR A 286 7.57 24.19 36.21
CA THR A 286 8.25 25.37 35.67
C THR A 286 9.57 25.03 34.96
N ARG A 287 9.96 23.75 34.92
CA ARG A 287 11.25 23.29 34.40
C ARG A 287 11.15 22.72 33.02
N ASN A 288 12.01 23.16 32.14
CA ASN A 288 12.27 22.55 30.85
C ASN A 288 13.54 21.71 30.94
N VAL A 289 13.45 20.39 30.73
CA VAL A 289 14.55 19.46 31.03
C VAL A 289 14.84 18.53 29.85
N ILE A 290 16.10 18.46 29.45
CA ILE A 290 16.66 17.40 28.64
C ILE A 290 17.55 16.56 29.56
N ARG A 291 17.21 15.28 29.75
CA ARG A 291 17.97 14.35 30.60
C ARG A 291 18.26 13.08 29.81
N THR A 292 19.53 12.69 29.79
CA THR A 292 19.96 11.45 29.14
C THR A 292 19.83 10.26 30.07
N TRP A 293 19.92 9.04 29.52
CA TRP A 293 19.91 7.80 30.31
C TRP A 293 21.04 7.78 31.36
N ALA A 294 22.21 8.35 31.05
CA ALA A 294 23.34 8.46 31.98
C ALA A 294 23.20 9.68 32.92
N ASN A 295 22.00 10.26 33.03
CA ASN A 295 21.69 11.39 33.91
C ASN A 295 22.48 12.70 33.62
N ASN A 296 23.02 12.87 32.40
CA ASN A 296 23.48 14.18 31.95
C ASN A 296 22.27 15.04 31.64
N LYS A 297 22.27 16.31 32.03
CA LYS A 297 21.09 17.15 31.92
C LYS A 297 21.37 18.59 31.48
N LEU A 298 20.46 19.11 30.67
CA LEU A 298 20.24 20.53 30.42
C LEU A 298 18.88 20.89 31.03
N ARG A 299 18.87 21.78 32.00
CA ARG A 299 17.67 22.26 32.69
C ARG A 299 17.56 23.78 32.56
N MET A 300 16.36 24.25 32.23
CA MET A 300 16.00 25.66 32.25
C MET A 300 14.84 25.82 33.23
N GLU A 301 15.00 26.72 34.20
CA GLU A 301 14.00 27.06 35.23
C GLU A 301 13.30 28.35 34.84
N ASP A 302 11.98 28.35 34.75
CA ASP A 302 11.15 29.49 34.38
C ASP A 302 10.40 30.06 35.58
N GLN A 303 10.68 29.61 36.80
CA GLN A 303 10.04 30.13 38.00
C GLN A 303 10.47 31.59 38.20
N LYS A 304 9.51 32.50 38.27
CA LYS A 304 9.74 33.93 38.44
C LYS A 304 10.65 34.26 39.63
N GLY A 305 11.76 34.94 39.37
CA GLY A 305 12.77 35.31 40.36
C GLY A 305 13.78 34.22 40.70
N GLN A 306 13.70 33.05 40.02
CA GLN A 306 14.63 31.93 40.17
C GLN A 306 15.10 31.40 38.81
N GLU A 307 14.93 32.17 37.75
CA GLU A 307 15.26 31.78 36.41
C GLU A 307 16.76 31.48 36.26
N HIS A 308 17.06 30.27 35.74
CA HIS A 308 18.45 29.86 35.53
C HIS A 308 18.54 28.73 34.49
N ILE A 309 19.75 28.56 33.96
CA ILE A 309 20.10 27.43 33.10
C ILE A 309 21.18 26.60 33.81
N LYS A 310 20.99 25.29 33.90
CA LYS A 310 21.96 24.34 34.45
C LYS A 310 22.35 23.32 33.39
N LEU A 311 23.63 23.18 33.12
CA LEU A 311 24.24 22.10 32.36
C LEU A 311 25.05 21.23 33.32
N ALA A 312 24.75 19.94 33.42
CA ALA A 312 25.39 19.04 34.38
C ALA A 312 25.67 17.66 33.82
N THR A 313 26.79 17.05 34.28
CA THR A 313 27.12 15.66 34.05
C THR A 313 26.96 14.88 35.36
N ASP A 314 26.53 13.62 35.26
CA ASP A 314 26.44 12.77 36.44
C ASP A 314 27.82 12.21 36.83
N TYR A 315 28.60 11.76 35.85
CA TYR A 315 29.97 11.31 36.08
C TYR A 315 30.85 12.49 36.51
N GLN A 316 31.53 12.36 37.67
CA GLN A 316 32.36 13.37 38.28
C GLN A 316 31.66 14.70 38.67
N LYS A 317 30.31 14.74 38.57
CA LYS A 317 29.48 15.85 39.07
C LYS A 317 29.86 17.27 38.62
N SER A 318 30.32 17.41 37.36
CA SER A 318 30.63 18.73 36.78
C SER A 318 29.35 19.47 36.41
N GLN A 319 29.28 20.79 36.73
CA GLN A 319 28.13 21.58 36.34
C GLN A 319 28.49 23.03 35.99
N LEU A 320 27.70 23.62 35.10
CA LEU A 320 27.68 25.03 34.73
C LEU A 320 26.29 25.59 35.05
N ASN A 321 26.24 26.69 35.83
CA ASN A 321 25.00 27.37 36.12
C ASN A 321 25.08 28.79 35.58
N LEU A 322 23.99 29.29 34.96
CA LEU A 322 23.83 30.64 34.44
C LEU A 322 22.52 31.23 34.99
N GLY A 323 22.57 32.44 35.55
CA GLY A 323 21.41 33.10 36.15
C GLY A 323 21.35 32.95 37.67
N HIS A 324 20.15 32.70 38.22
CA HIS A 324 19.99 32.59 39.66
C HIS A 324 20.75 31.38 40.22
N ILE A 325 21.73 31.61 41.08
CA ILE A 325 22.53 30.56 41.71
C ILE A 325 22.09 30.46 43.17
N VAL A 326 21.52 29.30 43.52
CA VAL A 326 21.23 28.97 44.90
C VAL A 326 22.55 28.63 45.64
N ASP A 327 22.72 29.17 46.82
CA ASP A 327 23.87 28.84 47.66
C ASP A 327 23.97 27.36 47.89
N SER A 328 25.04 26.75 47.42
CA SER A 328 25.27 25.28 47.50
C SER A 328 25.34 24.77 48.94
N SER A 329 25.60 25.63 49.91
CA SER A 329 25.59 25.25 51.32
C SER A 329 24.18 25.04 51.90
N ARG A 330 23.14 25.55 51.19
CA ARG A 330 21.73 25.40 51.56
C ARG A 330 20.97 24.35 50.72
N GLU A 331 21.53 23.90 49.65
CA GLU A 331 20.96 22.75 48.90
C GLU A 331 21.04 21.49 49.76
N LYS A 332 19.93 21.09 50.36
CA LYS A 332 19.78 19.70 50.79
C LYS A 332 19.89 18.88 49.54
N ARG A 333 21.00 18.18 49.35
CA ARG A 333 21.12 17.14 48.31
C ARG A 333 20.06 16.10 48.61
N GLY A 334 19.01 16.05 47.81
CA GLY A 334 18.11 14.91 47.81
C GLY A 334 18.91 13.66 47.48
N GLU A 335 18.41 12.49 47.88
CA GLU A 335 19.04 11.18 47.60
C GLU A 335 19.34 10.96 46.11
N ASN A 336 18.77 11.75 45.22
CA ASN A 336 18.97 11.74 43.77
C ASN A 336 20.02 12.75 43.25
N GLY A 337 20.82 13.37 44.08
CA GLY A 337 21.94 14.20 43.67
C GLY A 337 21.58 15.56 43.05
N GLU A 338 20.42 16.10 43.37
CA GLU A 338 19.99 17.51 43.07
C GLU A 338 20.25 18.44 44.20
#